data_e2b4caed697ff9edfda96e16869a8020
#
_entry.id   e2b4caed697ff9edfda96e16869a8020
#
_cell.length_a   1.000
_cell.length_b   1.000
_cell.length_c   1.000
_cell.angle_alpha   90.00
_cell.angle_beta   90.00
_cell.angle_gamma   90.00
#
_symmetry.space_group_name_H-M   'P 1'
#
loop_
_entity.id
_entity.type
_entity.pdbx_description
1 polymer ?
#
loop_
_entity_poly.entity_id
_entity_poly.type
_entity_poly.pdbx_seq_one_letter_code
_entity_poly.pdbx_strand_id
1 'polypeptide(L)'
;CTHISAYLLKVEPGTAFYRNPPAGLPDGDAAADFYLYAVQQLEAAGYRQYEISNFARPGHEGRHNLLYWNCSDYWGVGPAAHSCVGNVRQFWPDDVQGFIAGTVAEQREGDCTSEDYLLMQLRLVSGLNIPAYERRGGRFTAAQRVFMRQCVGHGYAVWDGEVFRLTPAGMVVQNAILEELM
;
A
#
# COMPACT_ATOMS: atom_id res chain seq x y z
N CYS A 1 -18.03 -10.48 11.82
CA CYS A 1 -17.30 -9.83 10.73
C CYS A 1 -16.15 -10.71 10.28
N THR A 2 -15.91 -10.82 8.97
CA THR A 2 -14.82 -11.66 8.39
C THR A 2 -13.65 -10.83 7.89
N HIS A 3 -13.79 -9.51 7.81
CA HIS A 3 -12.80 -8.56 7.32
C HIS A 3 -12.83 -7.27 8.14
N ILE A 4 -11.67 -6.73 8.46
CA ILE A 4 -11.49 -5.49 9.22
C ILE A 4 -10.48 -4.62 8.50
N SER A 5 -10.82 -3.34 8.30
CA SER A 5 -9.90 -2.31 7.85
C SER A 5 -9.57 -1.40 9.03
N ALA A 6 -8.29 -1.28 9.36
CA ALA A 6 -7.79 -0.48 10.47
C ALA A 6 -6.71 0.48 9.95
N TYR A 7 -7.04 1.75 9.88
CA TYR A 7 -6.16 2.78 9.35
C TYR A 7 -5.58 3.64 10.46
N LEU A 8 -4.31 3.98 10.35
CA LEU A 8 -3.74 5.09 11.09
C LEU A 8 -4.23 6.40 10.47
N LEU A 9 -4.72 7.33 11.31
CA LEU A 9 -5.16 8.63 10.83
C LEU A 9 -3.95 9.43 10.32
N LYS A 10 -3.98 9.80 9.06
CA LYS A 10 -3.07 10.79 8.47
C LYS A 10 -3.80 12.10 8.26
N VAL A 11 -3.29 13.17 8.84
CA VAL A 11 -3.87 14.50 8.69
C VAL A 11 -3.34 15.12 7.40
N GLU A 12 -4.17 15.14 6.38
CA GLU A 12 -3.79 15.62 5.05
C GLU A 12 -4.05 17.12 4.88
N PRO A 13 -3.14 17.86 4.20
CA PRO A 13 -3.35 19.26 3.83
C PRO A 13 -4.69 19.49 3.12
N GLY A 14 -5.34 20.63 3.39
CA GLY A 14 -6.62 20.98 2.80
C GLY A 14 -7.84 20.42 3.54
N THR A 15 -7.67 19.47 4.47
CA THR A 15 -8.77 18.92 5.28
C THR A 15 -9.14 19.84 6.47
N ALA A 16 -10.32 19.60 7.05
CA ALA A 16 -10.75 20.29 8.27
C ALA A 16 -9.81 19.98 9.46
N PHE A 17 -9.35 18.75 9.59
CA PHE A 17 -8.41 18.32 10.64
C PHE A 17 -7.04 18.98 10.47
N TYR A 18 -6.57 19.20 9.26
CA TYR A 18 -5.33 19.93 9.01
C TYR A 18 -5.42 21.39 9.47
N ARG A 19 -6.56 22.05 9.19
CA ARG A 19 -6.79 23.46 9.60
C ARG A 19 -7.02 23.63 11.10
N ASN A 20 -7.60 22.64 11.75
CA ASN A 20 -7.92 22.64 13.17
C ASN A 20 -7.72 21.22 13.74
N PRO A 21 -6.46 20.83 14.03
CA PRO A 21 -6.16 19.49 14.50
C PRO A 21 -6.85 19.22 15.84
N PRO A 22 -7.51 18.04 16.00
CA PRO A 22 -8.04 17.65 17.30
C PRO A 22 -6.94 17.59 18.37
N ALA A 23 -7.27 17.99 19.58
CA ALA A 23 -6.35 17.82 20.71
C ALA A 23 -6.12 16.32 21.01
N GLY A 24 -4.89 15.97 21.39
CA GLY A 24 -4.55 14.61 21.80
C GLY A 24 -4.36 13.62 20.65
N LEU A 25 -4.10 14.10 19.43
CA LEU A 25 -3.63 13.21 18.38
C LEU A 25 -2.31 12.54 18.81
N PRO A 26 -2.15 11.23 18.56
CA PRO A 26 -0.89 10.55 18.85
C PRO A 26 0.24 11.12 17.99
N ASP A 27 1.43 11.18 18.55
CA ASP A 27 2.66 11.40 17.79
C ASP A 27 3.03 10.15 16.97
N GLY A 28 4.14 10.21 16.23
CA GLY A 28 4.59 9.11 15.40
C GLY A 28 4.86 7.82 16.15
N ASP A 29 5.46 7.92 17.35
CA ASP A 29 5.81 6.75 18.16
C ASP A 29 4.55 6.12 18.76
N ALA A 30 3.64 6.91 19.30
CA ALA A 30 2.35 6.42 19.79
C ALA A 30 1.48 5.83 18.67
N ALA A 31 1.51 6.41 17.46
CA ALA A 31 0.83 5.84 16.29
C ALA A 31 1.43 4.48 15.88
N ALA A 32 2.75 4.34 15.95
CA ALA A 32 3.45 3.06 15.70
C ALA A 32 3.04 2.01 16.75
N ASP A 33 3.00 2.37 18.02
CA ASP A 33 2.56 1.47 19.10
C ASP A 33 1.10 1.04 18.91
N PHE A 34 0.20 1.94 18.53
CA PHE A 34 -1.19 1.60 18.22
C PHE A 34 -1.29 0.63 17.04
N TYR A 35 -0.48 0.82 16.01
CA TYR A 35 -0.47 -0.09 14.87
C TYR A 35 -0.03 -1.49 15.28
N LEU A 36 1.10 -1.62 15.97
CA LEU A 36 1.62 -2.91 16.41
C LEU A 36 0.66 -3.61 17.39
N TYR A 37 0.05 -2.85 18.29
CA TYR A 37 -0.98 -3.36 19.19
C TYR A 37 -2.21 -3.87 18.42
N ALA A 38 -2.69 -3.10 17.42
CA ALA A 38 -3.82 -3.51 16.60
C ALA A 38 -3.53 -4.80 15.82
N VAL A 39 -2.34 -4.93 15.22
CA VAL A 39 -1.90 -6.16 14.54
C VAL A 39 -1.98 -7.34 15.52
N GLN A 40 -1.37 -7.22 16.70
CA GLN A 40 -1.34 -8.28 17.70
C GLN A 40 -2.75 -8.69 18.17
N GLN A 41 -3.63 -7.72 18.45
CA GLN A 41 -4.98 -7.99 18.94
C GLN A 41 -5.86 -8.63 17.86
N LEU A 42 -5.75 -8.19 16.62
CA LEU A 42 -6.50 -8.75 15.51
C LEU A 42 -6.04 -10.17 15.18
N GLU A 43 -4.74 -10.44 15.22
CA GLU A 43 -4.21 -11.80 15.06
C GLU A 43 -4.68 -12.72 16.17
N ALA A 44 -4.65 -12.27 17.42
CA ALA A 44 -5.18 -13.03 18.56
C ALA A 44 -6.69 -13.34 18.43
N ALA A 45 -7.44 -12.43 17.75
CA ALA A 45 -8.86 -12.62 17.45
C ALA A 45 -9.12 -13.48 16.19
N GLY A 46 -8.07 -14.03 15.56
CA GLY A 46 -8.16 -14.92 14.40
C GLY A 46 -8.30 -14.22 13.04
N TYR A 47 -7.95 -12.94 12.98
CA TYR A 47 -7.78 -12.20 11.73
C TYR A 47 -6.30 -12.21 11.35
N ARG A 48 -6.00 -12.42 10.07
CA ARG A 48 -4.64 -12.33 9.55
C ARG A 48 -4.49 -11.02 8.79
N GLN A 49 -3.43 -10.30 9.08
CA GLN A 49 -3.04 -9.18 8.24
C GLN A 49 -2.67 -9.71 6.86
N TYR A 50 -3.16 -9.12 5.77
CA TYR A 50 -2.77 -9.47 4.41
C TYR A 50 -2.14 -8.28 3.66
N GLU A 51 -2.41 -7.05 4.11
CA GLU A 51 -1.73 -5.83 3.68
C GLU A 51 -1.71 -4.82 4.84
N ILE A 52 -1.07 -3.68 4.66
CA ILE A 52 -0.71 -2.74 5.71
C ILE A 52 -1.87 -2.32 6.63
N SER A 53 -3.10 -2.20 6.11
CA SER A 53 -4.26 -1.69 6.85
C SER A 53 -5.44 -2.67 6.91
N ASN A 54 -5.33 -3.84 6.28
CA ASN A 54 -6.46 -4.76 6.17
C ASN A 54 -6.14 -6.16 6.72
N PHE A 55 -7.13 -6.65 7.45
CA PHE A 55 -7.08 -7.93 8.16
C PHE A 55 -8.31 -8.76 7.79
N ALA A 56 -8.13 -10.05 7.60
CA ALA A 56 -9.22 -10.93 7.23
C ALA A 56 -9.12 -12.28 7.92
N ARG A 57 -10.24 -12.96 8.11
CA ARG A 57 -10.22 -14.40 8.36
C ARG A 57 -9.72 -15.11 7.11
N PRO A 58 -9.00 -16.23 7.23
CA PRO A 58 -8.46 -16.96 6.08
C PRO A 58 -9.53 -17.20 4.99
N GLY A 59 -9.21 -16.80 3.74
CA GLY A 59 -10.09 -16.92 2.59
C GLY A 59 -11.10 -15.75 2.42
N HIS A 60 -11.03 -14.73 3.28
CA HIS A 60 -11.89 -13.54 3.22
C HIS A 60 -11.11 -12.25 2.94
N GLU A 61 -9.89 -12.37 2.41
CA GLU A 61 -9.07 -11.24 1.97
C GLU A 61 -9.80 -10.44 0.88
N GLY A 62 -9.66 -9.13 0.92
CA GLY A 62 -10.29 -8.22 -0.04
C GLY A 62 -9.72 -8.39 -1.44
N ARG A 63 -10.33 -9.27 -2.26
CA ARG A 63 -9.83 -9.59 -3.62
C ARG A 63 -9.70 -8.35 -4.49
N HIS A 64 -10.62 -7.38 -4.35
CA HIS A 64 -10.54 -6.13 -5.09
C HIS A 64 -9.32 -5.29 -4.67
N ASN A 65 -9.04 -5.18 -3.37
CA ASN A 65 -7.84 -4.49 -2.87
C ASN A 65 -6.56 -5.15 -3.39
N LEU A 66 -6.54 -6.48 -3.46
CA LEU A 66 -5.40 -7.23 -3.99
C LEU A 66 -5.14 -6.96 -5.48
N LEU A 67 -6.16 -6.56 -6.27
CA LEU A 67 -5.93 -6.12 -7.65
C LEU A 67 -5.04 -4.88 -7.69
N TYR A 68 -5.29 -3.89 -6.84
CA TYR A 68 -4.45 -2.69 -6.75
C TYR A 68 -3.03 -3.02 -6.35
N TRP A 69 -2.87 -3.77 -5.26
CA TRP A 69 -1.55 -4.12 -4.73
C TRP A 69 -0.71 -4.97 -5.68
N ASN A 70 -1.35 -5.77 -6.52
CA ASN A 70 -0.68 -6.60 -7.53
C ASN A 70 -0.51 -5.90 -8.88
N CYS A 71 -0.88 -4.63 -9.01
CA CYS A 71 -0.91 -3.92 -10.29
C CYS A 71 -1.63 -4.75 -11.37
N SER A 72 -2.74 -5.38 -10.99
CA SER A 72 -3.60 -6.17 -11.88
C SER A 72 -4.66 -5.29 -12.52
N ASP A 73 -5.31 -5.78 -13.56
CA ASP A 73 -6.38 -5.05 -14.25
C ASP A 73 -7.60 -4.85 -13.34
N TYR A 74 -8.10 -3.62 -13.30
CA TYR A 74 -9.35 -3.23 -12.66
C TYR A 74 -9.96 -2.02 -13.36
N TRP A 75 -11.27 -1.88 -13.27
CA TRP A 75 -12.03 -0.78 -13.83
C TRP A 75 -12.65 0.07 -12.73
N GLY A 76 -12.38 1.38 -12.78
CA GLY A 76 -13.05 2.36 -11.96
C GLY A 76 -14.16 3.06 -12.76
N VAL A 77 -15.31 3.30 -12.15
CA VAL A 77 -16.45 3.97 -12.79
C VAL A 77 -16.91 5.10 -11.90
N GLY A 78 -17.04 6.28 -12.47
CA GLY A 78 -17.50 7.48 -11.78
C GLY A 78 -16.44 8.56 -11.63
N PRO A 79 -16.84 9.78 -11.19
CA PRO A 79 -15.91 10.88 -10.97
C PRO A 79 -14.79 10.50 -10.01
N ALA A 80 -13.58 10.92 -10.29
CA ALA A 80 -12.35 10.60 -9.56
C ALA A 80 -11.97 9.10 -9.49
N ALA A 81 -12.69 8.21 -10.19
CA ALA A 81 -12.35 6.80 -10.20
C ALA A 81 -11.13 6.54 -11.09
N HIS A 82 -10.24 5.67 -10.63
CA HIS A 82 -9.05 5.22 -11.37
C HIS A 82 -9.25 3.81 -11.90
N SER A 83 -8.66 3.53 -13.04
CA SER A 83 -8.58 2.21 -13.68
C SER A 83 -7.11 1.83 -13.91
N CYS A 84 -6.83 0.55 -13.97
CA CYS A 84 -5.58 0.01 -14.54
C CYS A 84 -5.95 -1.13 -15.47
N VAL A 85 -5.68 -0.99 -16.76
CA VAL A 85 -6.02 -2.01 -17.75
C VAL A 85 -4.86 -2.18 -18.73
N GLY A 86 -4.39 -3.40 -18.88
CA GLY A 86 -3.24 -3.70 -19.73
C GLY A 86 -1.98 -2.91 -19.31
N ASN A 87 -1.77 -2.74 -18.01
CA ASN A 87 -0.68 -1.94 -17.41
C ASN A 87 -0.77 -0.43 -17.64
N VAL A 88 -1.88 0.08 -18.18
CA VAL A 88 -2.13 1.53 -18.37
C VAL A 88 -3.05 2.02 -17.26
N ARG A 89 -2.60 3.04 -16.53
CA ARG A 89 -3.41 3.73 -15.52
C ARG A 89 -4.19 4.87 -16.17
N GLN A 90 -5.45 4.95 -15.83
CA GLN A 90 -6.40 5.93 -16.31
C GLN A 90 -7.25 6.44 -15.14
N PHE A 91 -7.85 7.61 -15.28
CA PHE A 91 -8.75 8.17 -14.27
C PHE A 91 -9.87 8.98 -14.91
N TRP A 92 -10.99 9.03 -14.24
CA TRP A 92 -12.05 9.98 -14.53
C TRP A 92 -11.77 11.29 -13.79
N PRO A 93 -11.91 12.46 -14.42
CA PRO A 93 -11.84 13.75 -13.71
C PRO A 93 -12.80 13.79 -12.51
N ASP A 94 -12.41 14.52 -11.45
CA ASP A 94 -13.28 14.80 -10.30
C ASP A 94 -14.28 15.90 -10.67
N ASP A 95 -15.18 15.57 -11.60
CA ASP A 95 -16.25 16.44 -12.11
C ASP A 95 -17.55 15.65 -12.21
N VAL A 96 -18.32 15.68 -11.12
CA VAL A 96 -19.61 14.99 -11.02
C VAL A 96 -20.60 15.48 -12.09
N GLN A 97 -20.66 16.78 -12.35
CA GLN A 97 -21.62 17.36 -13.29
C GLN A 97 -21.24 17.01 -14.73
N GLY A 98 -19.95 17.12 -15.06
CA GLY A 98 -19.44 16.74 -16.36
C GLY A 98 -19.59 15.24 -16.64
N PHE A 99 -19.41 14.39 -15.62
CA PHE A 99 -19.64 12.95 -15.73
C PHE A 99 -21.10 12.63 -16.04
N ILE A 100 -22.06 13.23 -15.30
CA ILE A 100 -23.51 13.06 -15.52
C ILE A 100 -23.92 13.57 -16.90
N ALA A 101 -23.37 14.72 -17.32
CA ALA A 101 -23.65 15.33 -18.62
C ALA A 101 -22.96 14.62 -19.79
N GLY A 102 -22.03 13.70 -19.54
CA GLY A 102 -21.23 13.04 -20.58
C GLY A 102 -20.25 13.97 -21.28
N THR A 103 -19.81 15.05 -20.63
CA THR A 103 -18.89 16.05 -21.19
C THR A 103 -17.44 15.84 -20.79
N VAL A 104 -17.16 14.92 -19.87
CA VAL A 104 -15.82 14.48 -19.50
C VAL A 104 -15.57 13.04 -20.00
N ALA A 105 -14.31 12.74 -20.27
CA ALA A 105 -13.85 11.41 -20.66
C ALA A 105 -12.77 10.91 -19.73
N GLU A 106 -12.56 9.60 -19.68
CA GLU A 106 -11.46 8.97 -18.98
C GLU A 106 -10.12 9.46 -19.56
N GLN A 107 -9.17 9.78 -18.70
CA GLN A 107 -7.86 10.35 -19.05
C GLN A 107 -6.77 9.36 -18.70
N ARG A 108 -5.74 9.30 -19.56
CA ARG A 108 -4.54 8.50 -19.30
C ARG A 108 -3.68 9.18 -18.25
N GLU A 109 -3.32 8.45 -17.19
CA GLU A 109 -2.39 8.90 -16.15
C GLU A 109 -0.93 8.50 -16.50
N GLY A 110 -0.73 7.26 -16.93
CA GLY A 110 0.59 6.70 -17.28
C GLY A 110 0.59 5.19 -17.33
N ASP A 111 1.76 4.59 -17.43
CA ASP A 111 1.94 3.14 -17.29
C ASP A 111 2.24 2.81 -15.83
N CYS A 112 1.81 1.63 -15.38
CA CYS A 112 2.20 1.09 -14.09
C CYS A 112 3.66 0.64 -14.18
N THR A 113 4.56 1.37 -13.54
CA THR A 113 6.01 1.17 -13.60
C THR A 113 6.49 0.05 -12.67
N SER A 114 7.77 -0.33 -12.77
CA SER A 114 8.39 -1.21 -11.78
C SER A 114 8.45 -0.57 -10.39
N GLU A 115 8.58 0.75 -10.31
CA GLU A 115 8.55 1.50 -9.04
C GLU A 115 7.16 1.46 -8.40
N ASP A 116 6.09 1.65 -9.19
CA ASP A 116 4.71 1.46 -8.71
C ASP A 116 4.52 0.05 -8.16
N TYR A 117 5.02 -0.96 -8.88
CA TYR A 117 4.94 -2.35 -8.44
C TYR A 117 5.70 -2.59 -7.13
N LEU A 118 6.91 -2.05 -6.98
CA LEU A 118 7.68 -2.09 -5.74
C LEU A 118 6.90 -1.49 -4.57
N LEU A 119 6.40 -0.27 -4.76
CA LEU A 119 5.61 0.47 -3.77
C LEU A 119 4.37 -0.32 -3.32
N MET A 120 3.63 -0.90 -4.27
CA MET A 120 2.41 -1.65 -3.98
C MET A 120 2.71 -2.98 -3.28
N GLN A 121 3.72 -3.72 -3.74
CA GLN A 121 4.05 -5.05 -3.19
C GLN A 121 4.61 -4.99 -1.76
N LEU A 122 5.34 -3.93 -1.39
CA LEU A 122 5.82 -3.77 -0.02
C LEU A 122 4.71 -3.44 0.98
N ARG A 123 3.50 -3.13 0.53
CA ARG A 123 2.31 -3.02 1.39
C ARG A 123 1.69 -4.37 1.74
N LEU A 124 2.01 -5.41 0.97
CA LEU A 124 1.51 -6.77 1.20
C LEU A 124 2.36 -7.52 2.23
N VAL A 125 1.72 -8.30 3.07
CA VAL A 125 2.41 -9.26 3.96
C VAL A 125 3.12 -10.35 3.16
N SER A 126 2.62 -10.68 1.96
CA SER A 126 3.31 -11.57 1.01
C SER A 126 4.61 -10.99 0.48
N GLY A 127 4.75 -9.65 0.46
CA GLY A 127 5.95 -8.95 0.07
C GLY A 127 6.22 -8.90 -1.42
N LEU A 128 7.37 -8.32 -1.76
CA LEU A 128 7.86 -8.16 -3.13
C LEU A 128 8.54 -9.43 -3.64
N ASN A 129 8.00 -10.03 -4.68
CA ASN A 129 8.69 -11.07 -5.45
C ASN A 129 9.73 -10.41 -6.37
N ILE A 130 11.02 -10.57 -6.07
CA ILE A 130 12.13 -9.93 -6.79
C ILE A 130 12.20 -10.37 -8.25
N PRO A 131 12.10 -11.67 -8.61
CA PRO A 131 12.00 -12.08 -10.00
C PRO A 131 10.86 -11.42 -10.78
N ALA A 132 9.68 -11.22 -10.15
CA ALA A 132 8.56 -10.54 -10.78
C ALA A 132 8.84 -9.05 -11.00
N TYR A 133 9.45 -8.39 -10.03
CA TYR A 133 9.92 -7.00 -10.13
C TYR A 133 10.94 -6.84 -11.27
N GLU A 134 11.89 -7.76 -11.38
CA GLU A 134 12.91 -7.74 -12.43
C GLU A 134 12.33 -7.98 -13.83
N ARG A 135 11.30 -8.83 -13.96
CA ARG A 135 10.57 -9.00 -15.22
C ARG A 135 9.84 -7.74 -15.66
N ARG A 136 9.45 -6.87 -14.72
CA ARG A 136 8.85 -5.55 -14.99
C ARG A 136 9.88 -4.46 -15.29
N GLY A 137 11.17 -4.81 -15.42
CA GLY A 137 12.25 -3.88 -15.71
C GLY A 137 12.94 -3.29 -14.48
N GLY A 138 12.46 -3.58 -13.27
CA GLY A 138 13.09 -3.13 -12.03
C GLY A 138 14.45 -3.78 -11.81
N ARG A 139 15.35 -3.07 -11.13
CA ARG A 139 16.67 -3.59 -10.73
C ARG A 139 17.10 -2.93 -9.43
N PHE A 140 17.61 -3.73 -8.52
CA PHE A 140 18.24 -3.23 -7.31
C PHE A 140 19.74 -3.07 -7.50
N THR A 141 20.27 -1.92 -7.14
CA THR A 141 21.71 -1.66 -7.05
C THR A 141 22.34 -2.51 -5.94
N ALA A 142 23.68 -2.58 -5.94
CA ALA A 142 24.40 -3.24 -4.86
C ALA A 142 24.16 -2.57 -3.50
N ALA A 143 24.04 -1.23 -3.48
CA ALA A 143 23.74 -0.46 -2.27
C ALA A 143 22.34 -0.78 -1.72
N GLN A 144 21.32 -0.81 -2.57
CA GLN A 144 19.95 -1.17 -2.18
C GLN A 144 19.89 -2.61 -1.64
N ARG A 145 20.61 -3.56 -2.24
CA ARG A 145 20.69 -4.94 -1.72
C ARG A 145 21.41 -5.03 -0.37
N VAL A 146 22.38 -4.14 -0.10
CA VAL A 146 23.02 -4.01 1.24
C VAL A 146 21.98 -3.47 2.23
N PHE A 147 21.25 -2.43 1.88
CA PHE A 147 20.20 -1.85 2.71
C PHE A 147 19.10 -2.87 3.03
N MET A 148 18.63 -3.65 2.04
CA MET A 148 17.66 -4.74 2.26
C MET A 148 18.17 -5.74 3.32
N ARG A 149 19.46 -6.12 3.29
CA ARG A 149 20.05 -6.99 4.32
C ARG A 149 20.11 -6.31 5.69
N GLN A 150 20.35 -5.01 5.74
CA GLN A 150 20.30 -4.24 7.00
C GLN A 150 18.87 -4.24 7.58
N CYS A 151 17.85 -4.05 6.75
CA CYS A 151 16.45 -4.18 7.18
C CYS A 151 16.16 -5.55 7.79
N VAL A 152 16.69 -6.63 7.20
CA VAL A 152 16.59 -7.99 7.78
C VAL A 152 17.31 -8.08 9.11
N GLY A 153 18.54 -7.56 9.19
CA GLY A 153 19.35 -7.58 10.43
C GLY A 153 18.70 -6.82 11.59
N HIS A 154 17.93 -5.77 11.28
CA HIS A 154 17.16 -4.99 12.28
C HIS A 154 15.75 -5.54 12.55
N GLY A 155 15.34 -6.63 11.89
CA GLY A 155 14.02 -7.21 12.08
C GLY A 155 12.87 -6.48 11.38
N TYR A 156 13.16 -5.54 10.50
CA TYR A 156 12.15 -4.81 9.70
C TYR A 156 11.68 -5.61 8.50
N ALA A 157 12.46 -6.59 8.04
CA ALA A 157 12.11 -7.41 6.90
C ALA A 157 12.53 -8.86 7.06
N VAL A 158 11.96 -9.71 6.23
CA VAL A 158 12.43 -11.09 5.98
C VAL A 158 12.74 -11.19 4.49
N TRP A 159 13.86 -11.82 4.15
CA TRP A 159 14.27 -12.04 2.76
C TRP A 159 14.83 -13.46 2.59
N ASP A 160 14.14 -14.26 1.78
CA ASP A 160 14.53 -15.65 1.49
C ASP A 160 15.38 -15.80 0.20
N GLY A 161 15.72 -14.68 -0.44
CA GLY A 161 16.43 -14.63 -1.72
C GLY A 161 15.53 -14.33 -2.90
N GLU A 162 14.28 -14.73 -2.88
CA GLU A 162 13.28 -14.45 -3.93
C GLU A 162 12.23 -13.43 -3.49
N VAL A 163 11.80 -13.49 -2.24
CA VAL A 163 10.78 -12.61 -1.70
C VAL A 163 11.34 -11.74 -0.58
N PHE A 164 11.20 -10.43 -0.71
CA PHE A 164 11.49 -9.46 0.33
C PHE A 164 10.16 -8.93 0.90
N ARG A 165 9.89 -9.21 2.16
CA ARG A 165 8.64 -8.81 2.83
C ARG A 165 8.91 -8.08 4.13
N LEU A 166 8.12 -7.05 4.40
CA LEU A 166 8.20 -6.30 5.64
C LEU A 166 7.55 -7.08 6.79
N THR A 167 8.14 -6.98 7.97
CA THR A 167 7.49 -7.37 9.23
C THR A 167 6.50 -6.28 9.65
N PRO A 168 5.63 -6.49 10.65
CA PRO A 168 4.82 -5.41 11.21
C PRO A 168 5.65 -4.18 11.64
N ALA A 169 6.83 -4.39 12.22
CA ALA A 169 7.76 -3.30 12.55
C ALA A 169 8.29 -2.59 11.30
N GLY A 170 8.58 -3.33 10.24
CA GLY A 170 8.98 -2.77 8.95
C GLY A 170 7.86 -1.99 8.27
N MET A 171 6.60 -2.41 8.42
CA MET A 171 5.44 -1.67 7.89
C MET A 171 5.26 -0.32 8.57
N VAL A 172 5.61 -0.18 9.85
CA VAL A 172 5.61 1.12 10.54
C VAL A 172 6.56 2.13 9.89
N VAL A 173 7.72 1.67 9.45
CA VAL A 173 8.76 2.51 8.84
C VAL A 173 8.83 2.35 7.31
N GLN A 174 7.76 1.85 6.69
CA GLN A 174 7.71 1.51 5.27
C GLN A 174 8.12 2.67 4.35
N ASN A 175 7.68 3.90 4.64
CA ASN A 175 7.99 5.05 3.79
C ASN A 175 9.51 5.29 3.74
N ALA A 176 10.19 5.24 4.88
CA ALA A 176 11.66 5.37 4.92
C ALA A 176 12.36 4.23 4.17
N ILE A 177 11.83 3.01 4.25
CA ILE A 177 12.36 1.87 3.49
C ILE A 177 12.16 2.08 1.99
N LEU A 178 11.00 2.58 1.57
CA LEU A 178 10.71 2.86 0.17
C LEU A 178 11.61 3.96 -0.41
N GLU A 179 11.86 5.05 0.35
CA GLU A 179 12.75 6.14 -0.06
C GLU A 179 14.16 5.65 -0.39
N GLU A 180 14.66 4.64 0.30
CA GLU A 180 15.98 4.05 0.05
C GLU A 180 15.98 3.01 -1.10
N LEU A 181 14.83 2.46 -1.43
CA LEU A 181 14.70 1.42 -2.47
C LEU A 181 14.25 1.97 -3.83
N MET A 182 13.73 3.19 -3.88
CA MET A 182 13.30 3.87 -5.11
C MET A 182 14.39 4.80 -5.63
#